data_91bcea86574cb056856dff84caa7db27
#
_entry.id   91bcea86574cb056856dff84caa7db27
#
_cell.length_a   1.000
_cell.length_b   1.000
_cell.length_c   1.000
_cell.angle_alpha   90.00
_cell.angle_beta   90.00
_cell.angle_gamma   90.00
#
_symmetry.space_group_name_H-M   'P 1'
#
loop_
_entity.id
_entity.type
_entity.pdbx_description
1 polymer ?
#
loop_
_entity_poly.entity_id
_entity_poly.type
_entity_poly.pdbx_seq_one_letter_code
_entity_poly.pdbx_strand_id
1 'polypeptide(L)'
;MANIAIRLADSADFSSIEAIARQTWPAAYGAILTTEQLTYMLDLFYCREALSQDVTQKNHLYFLAFLEGNAVGFAGIQHQYLPYTTKIHKLYVLPQFQGHYIGRQLLDFVSQLTKEAGGIGLTLNVNRYNSAKLFYEKQGFTVLRSEDILLDFGYVMEDFVLNKTL
;
A
#
# COMPACT_ATOMS: atom_id res chain seq x y z
N MET A 1 -1.33 15.86 16.05
CA MET A 1 -1.60 14.85 14.98
C MET A 1 -2.46 15.51 13.91
N ALA A 2 -2.05 15.38 12.65
CA ALA A 2 -2.83 15.95 11.56
C ALA A 2 -4.18 15.25 11.42
N ASN A 3 -5.24 16.04 11.21
CA ASN A 3 -6.58 15.52 10.98
C ASN A 3 -6.78 15.32 9.48
N ILE A 4 -6.92 14.07 9.05
CA ILE A 4 -7.11 13.70 7.64
C ILE A 4 -8.52 13.18 7.40
N ALA A 5 -9.01 13.37 6.16
CA ALA A 5 -10.21 12.72 5.66
C ALA A 5 -9.80 11.55 4.77
N ILE A 6 -10.45 10.41 4.92
CA ILE A 6 -10.20 9.22 4.10
C ILE A 6 -11.51 8.84 3.41
N ARG A 7 -11.46 8.63 2.10
CA ARG A 7 -12.62 8.18 1.35
C ARG A 7 -12.27 7.12 0.31
N LEU A 8 -13.28 6.35 -0.10
CA LEU A 8 -13.16 5.41 -1.21
C LEU A 8 -12.85 6.18 -2.51
N ALA A 9 -11.87 5.71 -3.25
CA ALA A 9 -11.50 6.24 -4.55
C ALA A 9 -12.37 5.61 -5.65
N ASP A 10 -12.65 6.39 -6.67
CA ASP A 10 -13.24 5.92 -7.92
C ASP A 10 -12.27 6.09 -9.10
N SER A 11 -12.71 5.81 -10.33
CA SER A 11 -11.84 5.88 -11.50
C SER A 11 -11.30 7.30 -11.80
N ALA A 12 -11.98 8.34 -11.35
CA ALA A 12 -11.51 9.72 -11.48
C ALA A 12 -10.31 10.03 -10.58
N ASP A 13 -10.09 9.22 -9.55
CA ASP A 13 -8.99 9.37 -8.60
C ASP A 13 -7.72 8.61 -9.00
N PHE A 14 -7.74 7.80 -10.04
CA PHE A 14 -6.59 6.96 -10.43
C PHE A 14 -5.36 7.79 -10.76
N SER A 15 -5.53 8.95 -11.38
CA SER A 15 -4.41 9.86 -11.65
C SER A 15 -3.75 10.38 -10.37
N SER A 16 -4.52 10.64 -9.33
CA SER A 16 -3.99 11.05 -8.02
C SER A 16 -3.23 9.92 -7.34
N ILE A 17 -3.72 8.70 -7.42
CA ILE A 17 -3.04 7.50 -6.88
C ILE A 17 -1.71 7.30 -7.60
N GLU A 18 -1.71 7.34 -8.93
CA GLU A 18 -0.49 7.22 -9.72
C GLU A 18 0.51 8.33 -9.39
N ALA A 19 0.06 9.57 -9.29
CA ALA A 19 0.92 10.72 -8.98
C ALA A 19 1.58 10.57 -7.60
N ILE A 20 0.84 10.12 -6.59
CA ILE A 20 1.39 9.86 -5.24
C ILE A 20 2.42 8.74 -5.30
N ALA A 21 2.14 7.64 -5.98
CA ALA A 21 3.08 6.53 -6.13
C ALA A 21 4.39 6.97 -6.79
N ARG A 22 4.31 7.74 -7.88
CA ARG A 22 5.49 8.22 -8.62
C ARG A 22 6.34 9.20 -7.82
N GLN A 23 5.77 9.91 -6.86
CA GLN A 23 6.52 10.77 -5.94
C GLN A 23 7.08 10.00 -4.74
N THR A 24 6.41 8.95 -4.30
CA THR A 24 6.76 8.19 -3.10
C THR A 24 7.84 7.14 -3.37
N TRP A 25 7.74 6.42 -4.48
CA TRP A 25 8.60 5.29 -4.79
C TRP A 25 10.09 5.63 -4.93
N PRO A 26 10.49 6.73 -5.56
CA PRO A 26 11.92 7.10 -5.57
C PRO A 26 12.51 7.28 -4.17
N ALA A 27 11.77 7.88 -3.25
CA ALA A 27 12.21 8.04 -1.86
C ALA A 27 12.25 6.71 -1.10
N ALA A 28 11.27 5.81 -1.33
CA ALA A 28 11.18 4.53 -0.64
C ALA A 28 12.16 3.48 -1.20
N TYR A 29 12.36 3.45 -2.51
CA TYR A 29 13.05 2.37 -3.21
C TYR A 29 14.27 2.80 -4.02
N GLY A 30 14.56 4.10 -4.13
CA GLY A 30 15.66 4.60 -4.98
C GLY A 30 17.04 4.08 -4.60
N ALA A 31 17.27 3.74 -3.32
CA ALA A 31 18.51 3.12 -2.86
C ALA A 31 18.50 1.57 -2.94
N ILE A 32 17.35 0.97 -3.26
CA ILE A 32 17.14 -0.49 -3.26
C ILE A 32 17.06 -1.03 -4.68
N LEU A 33 16.33 -0.32 -5.55
CA LEU A 33 16.04 -0.73 -6.93
C LEU A 33 16.80 0.14 -7.92
N THR A 34 17.15 -0.43 -9.08
CA THR A 34 17.65 0.37 -10.20
C THR A 34 16.54 1.30 -10.71
N THR A 35 16.92 2.39 -11.38
CA THR A 35 15.95 3.33 -11.99
C THR A 35 15.07 2.61 -13.01
N GLU A 36 15.63 1.70 -13.79
CA GLU A 36 14.91 0.91 -14.79
C GLU A 36 13.86 0.00 -14.15
N GLN A 37 14.23 -0.72 -13.09
CA GLN A 37 13.30 -1.59 -12.36
C GLN A 37 12.19 -0.79 -11.69
N LEU A 38 12.55 0.33 -11.07
CA LEU A 38 11.59 1.21 -10.41
C LEU A 38 10.55 1.76 -11.40
N THR A 39 11.00 2.25 -12.56
CA THR A 39 10.11 2.74 -13.61
C THR A 39 9.22 1.62 -14.15
N TYR A 40 9.79 0.45 -14.41
CA TYR A 40 9.04 -0.72 -14.86
C TYR A 40 7.93 -1.09 -13.88
N MET A 41 8.24 -1.15 -12.59
CA MET A 41 7.27 -1.52 -11.56
C MET A 41 6.18 -0.45 -11.38
N LEU A 42 6.54 0.84 -11.44
CA LEU A 42 5.55 1.92 -11.41
C LEU A 42 4.56 1.82 -12.58
N ASP A 43 5.06 1.61 -13.78
CA ASP A 43 4.21 1.45 -14.97
C ASP A 43 3.32 0.19 -14.86
N LEU A 44 3.89 -0.92 -14.37
CA LEU A 44 3.19 -2.19 -14.22
C LEU A 44 2.04 -2.10 -13.21
N PHE A 45 2.24 -1.41 -12.08
CA PHE A 45 1.28 -1.42 -10.96
C PHE A 45 0.35 -0.22 -10.90
N TYR A 46 0.71 0.91 -11.53
CA TYR A 46 0.02 2.18 -11.33
C TYR A 46 -0.50 2.84 -12.61
N CYS A 47 -0.32 2.25 -13.78
CA CYS A 47 -0.99 2.76 -14.95
C CYS A 47 -2.52 2.62 -14.78
N ARG A 48 -3.29 3.43 -15.52
CA ARG A 48 -4.74 3.47 -15.40
C ARG A 48 -5.37 2.09 -15.59
N GLU A 49 -4.88 1.33 -16.55
CA GLU A 49 -5.36 -0.04 -16.84
C GLU A 49 -5.13 -0.98 -15.67
N ALA A 50 -3.95 -0.92 -15.05
CA ALA A 50 -3.62 -1.75 -13.90
C ALA A 50 -4.52 -1.43 -12.70
N LEU A 51 -4.72 -0.16 -12.39
CA LEU A 51 -5.61 0.27 -11.31
C LEU A 51 -7.06 -0.13 -11.59
N SER A 52 -7.52 0.02 -12.84
CA SER A 52 -8.86 -0.40 -13.26
C SER A 52 -9.04 -1.90 -13.10
N GLN A 53 -8.07 -2.71 -13.51
CA GLN A 53 -8.12 -4.18 -13.36
C GLN A 53 -8.11 -4.59 -11.88
N ASP A 54 -7.32 -3.94 -11.05
CA ASP A 54 -7.32 -4.18 -9.61
C ASP A 54 -8.73 -4.06 -9.03
N VAL A 55 -9.44 -2.99 -9.38
CA VAL A 55 -10.79 -2.71 -8.85
C VAL A 55 -11.86 -3.61 -9.49
N THR A 56 -11.84 -3.77 -10.83
CA THR A 56 -12.92 -4.46 -11.54
C THR A 56 -12.78 -5.97 -11.60
N GLN A 57 -11.56 -6.49 -11.56
CA GLN A 57 -11.28 -7.92 -11.74
C GLN A 57 -10.68 -8.61 -10.51
N LYS A 58 -9.97 -7.86 -9.66
CA LYS A 58 -9.25 -8.43 -8.50
C LYS A 58 -9.88 -8.07 -7.15
N ASN A 59 -11.00 -7.37 -7.15
CA ASN A 59 -11.70 -6.95 -5.93
C ASN A 59 -10.87 -6.05 -5.00
N HIS A 60 -9.94 -5.27 -5.56
CA HIS A 60 -9.23 -4.29 -4.75
C HIS A 60 -10.10 -3.06 -4.50
N LEU A 61 -9.93 -2.47 -3.32
CA LEU A 61 -10.51 -1.18 -2.94
C LEU A 61 -9.36 -0.21 -2.71
N TYR A 62 -9.46 0.97 -3.30
CA TYR A 62 -8.51 2.06 -3.08
C TYR A 62 -9.14 3.16 -2.23
N PHE A 63 -8.39 3.67 -1.27
CA PHE A 63 -8.79 4.77 -0.40
C PHE A 63 -7.76 5.87 -0.49
N LEU A 64 -8.22 7.12 -0.62
CA LEU A 64 -7.37 8.31 -0.61
C LEU A 64 -7.47 9.02 0.74
N ALA A 65 -6.33 9.45 1.23
CA ALA A 65 -6.22 10.32 2.39
C ALA A 65 -5.99 11.76 1.95
N PHE A 66 -6.76 12.66 2.51
CA PHE A 66 -6.71 14.10 2.21
C PHE A 66 -6.35 14.89 3.46
N LEU A 67 -5.45 15.85 3.30
CA LEU A 67 -5.12 16.86 4.29
C LEU A 67 -5.41 18.23 3.68
N GLU A 68 -6.32 18.98 4.32
CA GLU A 68 -6.74 20.30 3.82
C GLU A 68 -7.16 20.29 2.34
N GLY A 69 -7.87 19.24 1.92
CA GLY A 69 -8.36 19.07 0.55
C GLY A 69 -7.35 18.53 -0.46
N ASN A 70 -6.10 18.30 -0.06
CA ASN A 70 -5.06 17.77 -0.94
C ASN A 70 -4.85 16.27 -0.68
N ALA A 71 -4.79 15.46 -1.73
CA ALA A 71 -4.48 14.04 -1.63
C ALA A 71 -3.02 13.86 -1.20
N VAL A 72 -2.79 13.21 -0.06
CA VAL A 72 -1.45 13.07 0.56
C VAL A 72 -1.02 11.63 0.75
N GLY A 73 -1.92 10.68 0.57
CA GLY A 73 -1.62 9.26 0.70
C GLY A 73 -2.76 8.40 0.20
N PHE A 74 -2.50 7.10 0.09
CA PHE A 74 -3.53 6.14 -0.30
C PHE A 74 -3.24 4.75 0.26
N ALA A 75 -4.29 3.92 0.29
CA ALA A 75 -4.20 2.50 0.57
C ALA A 75 -4.95 1.72 -0.51
N GLY A 76 -4.40 0.59 -0.92
CA GLY A 76 -5.07 -0.40 -1.78
C GLY A 76 -5.20 -1.70 -1.00
N ILE A 77 -6.42 -2.19 -0.84
CA ILE A 77 -6.70 -3.37 -0.01
C ILE A 77 -7.57 -4.38 -0.76
N GLN A 78 -7.58 -5.61 -0.26
CA GLN A 78 -8.46 -6.68 -0.72
C GLN A 78 -8.98 -7.45 0.48
N HIS A 79 -10.29 -7.37 0.74
CA HIS A 79 -10.94 -8.21 1.75
C HIS A 79 -10.97 -9.67 1.31
N GLN A 80 -10.96 -10.59 2.27
CA GLN A 80 -11.02 -12.04 2.01
C GLN A 80 -9.91 -12.53 1.05
N TYR A 81 -8.75 -11.91 1.12
CA TYR A 81 -7.56 -12.39 0.38
C TYR A 81 -7.16 -13.80 0.85
N LEU A 82 -7.20 -14.01 2.15
CA LEU A 82 -7.25 -15.31 2.82
C LEU A 82 -8.51 -15.31 3.70
N PRO A 83 -8.99 -16.47 4.18
CA PRO A 83 -10.17 -16.51 5.04
C PRO A 83 -10.05 -15.53 6.20
N TYR A 84 -11.05 -14.66 6.35
CA TYR A 84 -11.13 -13.63 7.40
C TYR A 84 -9.94 -12.66 7.45
N THR A 85 -9.19 -12.53 6.36
CA THR A 85 -7.96 -11.71 6.31
C THR A 85 -8.02 -10.72 5.15
N THR A 86 -7.77 -9.45 5.45
CA THR A 86 -7.60 -8.40 4.45
C THR A 86 -6.12 -8.27 4.10
N LYS A 87 -5.80 -8.26 2.81
CA LYS A 87 -4.45 -7.89 2.35
C LYS A 87 -4.38 -6.39 2.08
N ILE A 88 -3.34 -5.78 2.62
CA ILE A 88 -2.93 -4.43 2.26
C ILE A 88 -1.91 -4.58 1.13
N HIS A 89 -2.36 -4.32 -0.11
CA HIS A 89 -1.48 -4.39 -1.27
C HIS A 89 -0.58 -3.16 -1.39
N LYS A 90 -1.09 -2.00 -0.98
CA LYS A 90 -0.42 -0.71 -1.13
C LYS A 90 -0.81 0.19 0.03
N LEU A 91 0.17 0.90 0.60
CA LEU A 91 -0.05 1.93 1.60
C LEU A 91 1.13 2.91 1.51
N TYR A 92 0.87 4.10 1.00
CA TYR A 92 1.90 5.11 0.78
C TYR A 92 1.42 6.49 1.19
N VAL A 93 2.35 7.28 1.73
CA VAL A 93 2.15 8.69 2.10
C VAL A 93 3.23 9.50 1.42
N LEU A 94 2.86 10.65 0.85
CA LEU A 94 3.84 11.55 0.23
C LEU A 94 5.00 11.85 1.19
N PRO A 95 6.26 11.87 0.70
CA PRO A 95 7.43 12.01 1.58
C PRO A 95 7.39 13.25 2.47
N GLN A 96 6.89 14.38 1.96
CA GLN A 96 6.79 15.64 2.71
C GLN A 96 5.75 15.61 3.83
N PHE A 97 4.87 14.62 3.84
CA PHE A 97 3.82 14.43 4.86
C PHE A 97 4.09 13.24 5.79
N GLN A 98 5.20 12.55 5.61
CA GLN A 98 5.61 11.50 6.54
C GLN A 98 5.99 12.11 7.90
N GLY A 99 5.84 11.33 8.98
CA GLY A 99 6.05 11.84 10.34
C GLY A 99 4.84 12.55 10.95
N HIS A 100 3.71 12.67 10.23
CA HIS A 100 2.46 13.29 10.70
C HIS A 100 1.38 12.27 11.06
N TYR A 101 1.75 11.02 11.30
CA TYR A 101 0.84 9.92 11.65
C TYR A 101 -0.22 9.57 10.60
N ILE A 102 -0.06 10.03 9.36
CA ILE A 102 -1.03 9.77 8.27
C ILE A 102 -1.06 8.28 7.92
N GLY A 103 0.11 7.64 7.82
CA GLY A 103 0.21 6.21 7.57
C GLY A 103 -0.48 5.38 8.66
N ARG A 104 -0.34 5.77 9.91
CA ARG A 104 -1.04 5.14 11.03
C ARG A 104 -2.56 5.31 10.92
N GLN A 105 -3.03 6.51 10.59
CA GLN A 105 -4.47 6.76 10.43
C GLN A 105 -5.05 5.94 9.27
N LEU A 106 -4.33 5.81 8.15
CA LEU A 106 -4.71 4.91 7.05
C LEU A 106 -4.79 3.47 7.52
N LEU A 107 -3.81 3.00 8.29
CA LEU A 107 -3.76 1.63 8.79
C LEU A 107 -4.91 1.38 9.80
N ASP A 108 -5.18 2.32 10.69
CA ASP A 108 -6.29 2.23 11.64
C ASP A 108 -7.64 2.18 10.90
N PHE A 109 -7.79 2.99 9.85
CA PHE A 109 -8.97 2.99 8.98
C PHE A 109 -9.17 1.63 8.30
N VAL A 110 -8.12 1.05 7.72
CA VAL A 110 -8.17 -0.28 7.08
C VAL A 110 -8.49 -1.37 8.12
N SER A 111 -7.92 -1.27 9.31
CA SER A 111 -8.21 -2.20 10.40
C SER A 111 -9.69 -2.18 10.79
N GLN A 112 -10.27 -0.99 10.88
CA GLN A 112 -11.69 -0.83 11.19
C GLN A 112 -12.59 -1.41 10.07
N LEU A 113 -12.28 -1.08 8.82
CA LEU A 113 -13.00 -1.67 7.66
C LEU A 113 -12.93 -3.20 7.65
N THR A 114 -11.77 -3.76 7.97
CA THR A 114 -11.58 -5.21 8.03
C THR A 114 -12.49 -5.84 9.09
N LYS A 115 -12.56 -5.25 10.28
CA LYS A 115 -13.46 -5.72 11.34
C LYS A 115 -14.93 -5.61 10.92
N GLU A 116 -15.33 -4.50 10.31
CA GLU A 116 -16.70 -4.30 9.82
C GLU A 116 -17.07 -5.31 8.72
N ALA A 117 -16.12 -5.75 7.93
CA ALA A 117 -16.30 -6.81 6.92
C ALA A 117 -16.22 -8.23 7.50
N GLY A 118 -16.11 -8.38 8.83
CA GLY A 118 -16.01 -9.67 9.50
C GLY A 118 -14.63 -10.29 9.51
N GLY A 119 -13.61 -9.52 9.17
CA GLY A 119 -12.21 -9.97 9.19
C GLY A 119 -11.58 -9.90 10.58
N ILE A 120 -10.60 -10.75 10.81
CA ILE A 120 -9.87 -10.86 12.08
C ILE A 120 -8.36 -10.65 11.93
N GLY A 121 -7.88 -10.42 10.72
CA GLY A 121 -6.45 -10.26 10.47
C GLY A 121 -6.13 -9.42 9.26
N LEU A 122 -4.91 -8.90 9.27
CA LEU A 122 -4.29 -8.19 8.16
C LEU A 122 -3.03 -8.91 7.71
N THR A 123 -2.76 -8.89 6.41
CA THR A 123 -1.51 -9.36 5.83
C THR A 123 -0.98 -8.34 4.83
N LEU A 124 0.33 -8.28 4.66
CA LEU A 124 0.96 -7.44 3.65
C LEU A 124 2.34 -7.98 3.27
N ASN A 125 2.81 -7.55 2.11
CA ASN A 125 4.19 -7.73 1.71
C ASN A 125 4.96 -6.41 1.86
N VAL A 126 6.20 -6.48 2.33
CA VAL A 126 7.11 -5.34 2.39
C VAL A 126 8.49 -5.78 1.90
N ASN A 127 9.13 -4.95 1.08
CA ASN A 127 10.49 -5.24 0.62
C ASN A 127 11.43 -5.40 1.82
N ARG A 128 12.28 -6.44 1.80
CA ARG A 128 13.19 -6.77 2.91
C ARG A 128 14.14 -5.64 3.29
N TYR A 129 14.45 -4.77 2.35
CA TYR A 129 15.40 -3.67 2.51
C TYR A 129 14.71 -2.32 2.76
N ASN A 130 13.38 -2.29 2.77
CA ASN A 130 12.60 -1.08 3.02
C ASN A 130 12.41 -0.86 4.52
N SER A 131 12.76 0.33 5.00
CA SER A 131 12.58 0.73 6.41
C SER A 131 11.11 0.73 6.87
N ALA A 132 10.15 0.71 5.96
CA ALA A 132 8.72 0.60 6.28
C ALA A 132 8.39 -0.65 7.12
N LYS A 133 9.20 -1.71 7.05
CA LYS A 133 9.07 -2.88 7.92
C LYS A 133 9.04 -2.47 9.40
N LEU A 134 9.89 -1.54 9.82
CA LEU A 134 9.93 -1.05 11.20
C LEU A 134 8.62 -0.34 11.58
N PHE A 135 8.05 0.41 10.66
CA PHE A 135 6.74 1.04 10.88
C PHE A 135 5.67 -0.02 11.15
N TYR A 136 5.59 -1.05 10.31
CA TYR A 136 4.59 -2.11 10.50
C TYR A 136 4.81 -2.90 11.78
N GLU A 137 6.05 -3.20 12.13
CA GLU A 137 6.36 -3.91 13.39
C GLU A 137 5.91 -3.08 14.60
N LYS A 138 6.10 -1.77 14.59
CA LYS A 138 5.59 -0.86 15.64
C LYS A 138 4.06 -0.83 15.69
N GLN A 139 3.37 -1.12 14.59
CA GLN A 139 1.93 -1.22 14.54
C GLN A 139 1.40 -2.63 14.88
N GLY A 140 2.26 -3.53 15.32
CA GLY A 140 1.87 -4.86 15.81
C GLY A 140 1.93 -5.96 14.76
N PHE A 141 2.51 -5.72 13.59
CA PHE A 141 2.76 -6.77 12.61
C PHE A 141 3.98 -7.61 12.99
N THR A 142 3.95 -8.89 12.62
CA THR A 142 5.06 -9.81 12.77
C THR A 142 5.42 -10.44 11.42
N VAL A 143 6.70 -10.76 11.24
CA VAL A 143 7.17 -11.42 10.01
C VAL A 143 6.72 -12.87 10.03
N LEU A 144 5.98 -13.30 9.00
CA LEU A 144 5.56 -14.69 8.82
C LEU A 144 6.60 -15.49 8.04
N ARG A 145 7.09 -14.95 6.93
CA ARG A 145 8.07 -15.59 6.04
C ARG A 145 8.71 -14.58 5.08
N SER A 146 9.76 -15.02 4.40
CA SER A 146 10.30 -14.34 3.22
C SER A 146 9.61 -14.87 1.96
N GLU A 147 9.49 -14.04 0.94
CA GLU A 147 8.90 -14.39 -0.34
C GLU A 147 9.59 -13.62 -1.46
N ASP A 148 10.06 -14.35 -2.48
CA ASP A 148 10.60 -13.74 -3.70
C ASP A 148 9.58 -13.87 -4.82
N ILE A 149 9.17 -12.73 -5.39
CA ILE A 149 8.20 -12.66 -6.47
C ILE A 149 8.95 -12.32 -7.75
N LEU A 150 8.95 -13.23 -8.70
CA LEU A 150 9.58 -13.02 -10.00
C LEU A 150 8.71 -12.15 -10.89
N LEU A 151 9.32 -11.14 -11.49
CA LEU A 151 8.72 -10.28 -12.51
C LEU A 151 9.39 -10.55 -13.86
N ASP A 152 8.87 -9.92 -14.91
CA ASP A 152 9.50 -9.98 -16.23
C ASP A 152 10.90 -9.32 -16.21
N PHE A 153 11.70 -9.59 -17.23
CA PHE A 153 13.06 -9.06 -17.41
C PHE A 153 14.06 -9.44 -16.32
N GLY A 154 13.79 -10.52 -15.56
CA GLY A 154 14.65 -10.97 -14.47
C GLY A 154 14.55 -10.14 -13.19
N TYR A 155 13.61 -9.22 -13.12
CA TYR A 155 13.35 -8.45 -11.88
C TYR A 155 12.74 -9.33 -10.80
N VAL A 156 13.08 -9.07 -9.55
CA VAL A 156 12.59 -9.81 -8.38
C VAL A 156 12.11 -8.82 -7.32
N MET A 157 10.94 -9.10 -6.75
CA MET A 157 10.48 -8.46 -5.52
C MET A 157 10.89 -9.33 -4.34
N GLU A 158 11.85 -8.88 -3.57
CA GLU A 158 12.38 -9.59 -2.40
C GLU A 158 11.66 -9.11 -1.16
N ASP A 159 10.62 -9.83 -0.74
CA ASP A 159 9.70 -9.37 0.29
C ASP A 159 9.78 -10.19 1.57
N PHE A 160 9.35 -9.58 2.68
CA PHE A 160 8.77 -10.26 3.82
C PHE A 160 7.25 -10.22 3.73
N VAL A 161 6.60 -11.29 4.17
CA VAL A 161 5.15 -11.32 4.42
C VAL A 161 4.93 -11.08 5.90
N LEU A 162 4.15 -10.07 6.23
CA LEU A 162 3.82 -9.68 7.60
C LEU A 162 2.34 -9.90 7.88
N ASN A 163 2.03 -10.31 9.09
CA ASN A 163 0.66 -10.54 9.56
C ASN A 163 0.41 -9.80 10.87
N LYS A 164 -0.85 -9.39 11.05
CA LYS A 164 -1.36 -8.85 12.31
C LYS A 164 -2.74 -9.42 12.60
N THR A 165 -2.96 -9.89 13.83
CA THR A 165 -4.29 -10.24 14.35
C THR A 165 -4.97 -8.99 14.90
N LEU A 166 -6.24 -8.80 14.54
CA LEU A 166 -7.04 -7.66 14.98
C LEU A 166 -7.87 -7.98 16.24
#